data_4e34765619ebc56220210ff13caeb3e4
#
_entry.id   4e34765619ebc56220210ff13caeb3e4
#
_cell.length_a   1.000
_cell.length_b   1.000
_cell.length_c   1.000
_cell.angle_alpha   90.00
_cell.angle_beta   90.00
_cell.angle_gamma   90.00
#
_symmetry.space_group_name_H-M   'P 1'
#
loop_
_entity.id
_entity.type
_entity.pdbx_description
1 polymer ?
#
loop_
_entity_poly.entity_id
_entity_poly.type
_entity_poly.pdbx_seq_one_letter_code
_entity_poly.pdbx_strand_id
1 'polypeptide(L)'
;MFKVSFKKDSQKVQVFNGKATVVTMVGEMAMPSNLWAVFPDKVENWMWHHPSVDASWGPCNKDEDVIRLEFSGKSVCAEGDTFNSETGRRIAESRAMIKLYKFVHNLSERLMKEYYGILYGNAEFDIIRESHTEAPKDCLYLTCQKYRELWIKECHHLGKLLEEEQ
;
A
#
# COMPACT_ATOMS: atom_id res chain seq x y z
N MET A 1 7.20 -8.24 9.05
CA MET A 1 6.13 -7.26 8.79
C MET A 1 6.66 -6.24 7.79
N PHE A 2 5.89 -5.89 6.77
CA PHE A 2 6.27 -4.82 5.84
C PHE A 2 6.34 -3.49 6.57
N LYS A 3 7.34 -2.69 6.23
CA LYS A 3 7.49 -1.35 6.77
C LYS A 3 7.30 -0.35 5.64
N VAL A 4 6.31 0.53 5.78
CA VAL A 4 6.12 1.65 4.85
C VAL A 4 6.58 2.92 5.53
N SER A 5 7.45 3.65 4.86
CA SER A 5 7.95 4.95 5.30
C SER A 5 7.69 6.00 4.23
N PHE A 6 7.35 7.20 4.65
CA PHE A 6 7.22 8.36 3.78
C PHE A 6 8.33 9.35 4.07
N LYS A 7 8.97 9.85 3.04
CA LYS A 7 9.89 10.99 3.17
C LYS A 7 9.06 12.23 3.43
N LYS A 8 9.41 13.02 4.44
CA LYS A 8 8.68 14.22 4.88
C LYS A 8 8.45 15.23 3.74
N ASP A 9 9.36 15.27 2.77
CA ASP A 9 9.33 16.18 1.62
C ASP A 9 8.72 15.56 0.35
N SER A 10 8.15 14.37 0.45
CA SER A 10 7.61 13.63 -0.70
C SER A 10 6.13 13.88 -0.98
N GLN A 11 5.49 14.70 -0.16
CA GLN A 11 4.09 15.07 -0.37
C GLN A 11 3.99 16.25 -1.34
N LYS A 12 3.34 16.04 -2.49
CA LYS A 12 3.01 17.10 -3.44
C LYS A 12 1.54 17.44 -3.31
N VAL A 13 1.24 18.72 -3.09
CA VAL A 13 -0.13 19.24 -3.04
C VAL A 13 -0.36 20.14 -4.24
N GLN A 14 -1.41 19.86 -4.99
CA GLN A 14 -1.82 20.67 -6.15
C GLN A 14 -3.27 21.09 -6.00
N VAL A 15 -3.52 22.38 -6.16
CA VAL A 15 -4.88 22.96 -6.15
C VAL A 15 -5.26 23.37 -7.56
N PHE A 16 -6.40 22.91 -8.04
CA PHE A 16 -6.90 23.16 -9.38
C PHE A 16 -8.10 24.11 -9.34
N ASN A 17 -7.92 25.32 -9.92
CA ASN A 17 -8.96 26.33 -10.13
C ASN A 17 -9.80 26.67 -8.85
N GLY A 18 -9.21 26.53 -7.65
CA GLY A 18 -9.93 26.75 -6.40
C GLY A 18 -11.12 25.79 -6.18
N LYS A 19 -11.14 24.63 -6.84
CA LYS A 19 -12.27 23.68 -6.76
C LYS A 19 -11.83 22.24 -6.43
N ALA A 20 -10.57 21.92 -6.62
CA ALA A 20 -10.07 20.58 -6.35
C ALA A 20 -8.68 20.61 -5.76
N THR A 21 -8.41 19.69 -4.85
CA THR A 21 -7.07 19.45 -4.28
C THR A 21 -6.64 18.02 -4.59
N VAL A 22 -5.42 17.84 -5.07
CA VAL A 22 -4.78 16.53 -5.25
C VAL A 22 -3.57 16.47 -4.34
N VAL A 23 -3.50 15.42 -3.55
CA VAL A 23 -2.34 15.09 -2.72
C VAL A 23 -1.69 13.84 -3.28
N THR A 24 -0.41 13.93 -3.62
CA THR A 24 0.41 12.80 -4.05
C THR A 24 1.45 12.52 -2.98
N MET A 25 1.50 11.29 -2.50
CA MET A 25 2.42 10.81 -1.47
C MET A 25 3.38 9.81 -2.10
N VAL A 26 4.67 10.03 -1.94
CA VAL A 26 5.72 9.10 -2.38
C VAL A 26 6.37 8.50 -1.14
N GLY A 27 6.49 7.19 -1.11
CA GLY A 27 7.07 6.45 -0.01
C GLY A 27 7.83 5.22 -0.47
N GLU A 28 8.41 4.54 0.49
CA GLU A 28 9.16 3.30 0.30
C GLU A 28 8.55 2.21 1.17
N MET A 29 8.40 1.02 0.58
CA MET A 29 7.96 -0.17 1.31
C MET A 29 9.11 -1.17 1.37
N ALA A 30 9.62 -1.41 2.58
CA ALA A 30 10.61 -2.45 2.82
C ALA A 30 9.91 -3.79 3.11
N MET A 31 10.37 -4.84 2.47
CA MET A 31 9.97 -6.22 2.71
C MET A 31 11.16 -7.03 3.24
N PRO A 32 10.92 -8.08 4.06
CA PRO A 32 12.00 -8.94 4.50
C PRO A 32 12.71 -9.64 3.32
N SER A 33 14.04 -9.68 3.33
CA SER A 33 14.86 -10.26 2.25
C SER A 33 14.53 -11.73 1.95
N ASN A 34 14.20 -12.50 2.99
CA ASN A 34 13.79 -13.90 2.83
C ASN A 34 12.46 -14.07 2.11
N LEU A 35 11.63 -13.04 2.05
CA LEU A 35 10.38 -13.05 1.30
C LEU A 35 10.64 -12.85 -0.20
N TRP A 36 11.61 -12.01 -0.58
CA TRP A 36 11.98 -11.81 -1.97
C TRP A 36 12.49 -13.08 -2.65
N ALA A 37 13.24 -13.91 -1.92
CA ALA A 37 13.79 -15.17 -2.45
C ALA A 37 12.71 -16.18 -2.89
N VAL A 38 11.50 -16.04 -2.36
CA VAL A 38 10.36 -16.94 -2.59
C VAL A 38 9.14 -16.20 -3.14
N PHE A 39 9.35 -15.02 -3.72
CA PHE A 39 8.25 -14.19 -4.23
C PHE A 39 7.62 -14.86 -5.45
N PRO A 40 6.32 -15.16 -5.45
CA PRO A 40 5.69 -15.82 -6.57
C PRO A 40 5.60 -14.90 -7.80
N ASP A 41 5.99 -15.40 -8.98
CA ASP A 41 5.99 -14.64 -10.24
C ASP A 41 4.66 -13.92 -10.52
N LYS A 42 3.54 -14.57 -10.23
CA LYS A 42 2.20 -13.99 -10.44
C LYS A 42 1.96 -12.75 -9.57
N VAL A 43 2.44 -12.77 -8.32
CA VAL A 43 2.28 -11.65 -7.38
C VAL A 43 3.27 -10.56 -7.73
N GLU A 44 4.50 -10.93 -8.08
CA GLU A 44 5.52 -10.01 -8.56
C GLU A 44 5.03 -9.26 -9.80
N ASN A 45 4.51 -9.96 -10.80
CA ASN A 45 3.95 -9.37 -12.00
C ASN A 45 2.76 -8.44 -11.70
N TRP A 46 1.83 -8.87 -10.83
CA TRP A 46 0.73 -8.02 -10.40
C TRP A 46 1.22 -6.74 -9.70
N MET A 47 2.21 -6.85 -8.85
CA MET A 47 2.76 -5.73 -8.10
C MET A 47 3.42 -4.71 -9.04
N TRP A 48 4.29 -5.17 -9.95
CA TRP A 48 4.99 -4.28 -10.89
C TRP A 48 4.08 -3.59 -11.90
N HIS A 49 2.91 -4.18 -12.21
CA HIS A 49 1.90 -3.55 -13.06
C HIS A 49 0.89 -2.69 -12.28
N HIS A 50 1.01 -2.60 -10.96
CA HIS A 50 0.13 -1.74 -10.19
C HIS A 50 0.50 -0.27 -10.41
N PRO A 51 -0.48 0.62 -10.72
CA PRO A 51 -0.20 2.02 -11.09
C PRO A 51 0.44 2.86 -9.98
N SER A 52 0.44 2.36 -8.75
CA SER A 52 1.07 3.02 -7.60
C SER A 52 2.49 2.53 -7.31
N VAL A 53 3.02 1.61 -8.11
CA VAL A 53 4.39 1.11 -7.98
C VAL A 53 5.23 1.77 -9.06
N ASP A 54 6.33 2.40 -8.67
CA ASP A 54 7.27 2.98 -9.61
C ASP A 54 8.14 1.88 -10.23
N ALA A 55 7.70 1.40 -11.40
CA ALA A 55 8.38 0.34 -12.15
C ALA A 55 9.78 0.74 -12.67
N SER A 56 10.14 2.04 -12.66
CA SER A 56 11.49 2.49 -13.01
C SER A 56 12.53 2.06 -11.99
N TRP A 57 12.09 1.72 -10.79
CA TRP A 57 12.87 1.12 -9.71
C TRP A 57 12.92 -0.41 -9.80
N GLY A 58 12.60 -1.00 -10.92
CA GLY A 58 12.50 -2.42 -11.21
C GLY A 58 13.43 -3.37 -10.43
N PRO A 59 13.40 -4.66 -10.73
CA PRO A 59 14.11 -5.71 -9.98
C PRO A 59 15.62 -5.54 -9.87
N CYS A 60 16.20 -4.50 -10.48
CA CYS A 60 17.62 -4.18 -10.41
C CYS A 60 18.10 -3.71 -9.03
N ASN A 61 17.19 -3.26 -8.15
CA ASN A 61 17.51 -2.87 -6.76
C ASN A 61 17.04 -3.91 -5.74
N LYS A 62 17.05 -5.20 -6.10
CA LYS A 62 16.76 -6.29 -5.15
C LYS A 62 17.70 -6.30 -3.93
N ASP A 63 18.85 -5.65 -4.02
CA ASP A 63 19.81 -5.53 -2.92
C ASP A 63 19.31 -4.64 -1.77
N GLU A 64 18.32 -3.78 -2.02
CA GLU A 64 17.77 -2.88 -0.99
C GLU A 64 16.46 -3.37 -0.37
N ASP A 65 15.85 -4.45 -0.88
CA ASP A 65 14.55 -4.99 -0.41
C ASP A 65 13.43 -3.92 -0.29
N VAL A 66 13.49 -2.88 -1.13
CA VAL A 66 12.64 -1.69 -1.05
C VAL A 66 11.89 -1.47 -2.36
N ILE A 67 10.59 -1.20 -2.25
CA ILE A 67 9.73 -0.82 -3.37
C ILE A 67 9.31 0.63 -3.19
N ARG A 68 9.48 1.43 -4.24
CA ARG A 68 8.96 2.80 -4.27
C ARG A 68 7.50 2.80 -4.65
N LEU A 69 6.71 3.55 -3.86
CA LEU A 69 5.26 3.64 -3.98
C LEU A 69 4.84 5.09 -4.17
N GLU A 70 3.88 5.33 -5.06
CA GLU A 70 3.23 6.62 -5.25
C GLU A 70 1.71 6.48 -5.17
N PHE A 71 1.09 7.18 -4.23
CA PHE A 71 -0.36 7.18 -4.07
C PHE A 71 -0.92 8.59 -4.12
N SER A 72 -1.99 8.78 -4.86
CA SER A 72 -2.67 10.06 -4.94
C SER A 72 -4.12 9.97 -4.50
N GLY A 73 -4.55 10.97 -3.74
CA GLY A 73 -5.94 11.23 -3.40
C GLY A 73 -6.40 12.55 -3.99
N LYS A 74 -7.69 12.67 -4.26
CA LYS A 74 -8.32 13.88 -4.81
C LYS A 74 -9.52 14.26 -3.95
N SER A 75 -9.65 15.55 -3.62
CA SER A 75 -10.85 16.18 -3.11
C SER A 75 -11.40 17.15 -4.14
N VAL A 76 -12.71 17.22 -4.27
CA VAL A 76 -13.39 18.16 -5.19
C VAL A 76 -14.48 18.86 -4.38
N CYS A 77 -14.50 20.18 -4.41
CA CYS A 77 -15.55 20.99 -3.82
C CYS A 77 -16.86 20.77 -4.57
N ALA A 78 -17.96 20.59 -3.85
CA ALA A 78 -19.26 20.47 -4.47
C ALA A 78 -19.71 21.79 -5.09
N GLU A 79 -20.66 21.73 -6.02
CA GLU A 79 -21.20 22.92 -6.65
C GLU A 79 -22.04 23.70 -5.63
N GLY A 80 -21.71 24.99 -5.43
CA GLY A 80 -22.35 25.85 -4.43
C GLY A 80 -21.61 25.94 -3.10
N ASP A 81 -20.64 25.07 -2.83
CA ASP A 81 -19.85 25.11 -1.61
C ASP A 81 -18.68 26.12 -1.70
N THR A 82 -18.29 26.64 -0.55
CA THR A 82 -17.07 27.46 -0.44
C THR A 82 -15.84 26.57 -0.38
N PHE A 83 -14.95 26.69 -1.34
CA PHE A 83 -13.71 25.93 -1.37
C PHE A 83 -12.81 26.25 -0.17
N ASN A 84 -12.50 25.20 0.62
CA ASN A 84 -11.53 25.26 1.71
C ASN A 84 -10.33 24.40 1.35
N SER A 85 -9.18 25.01 1.10
CA SER A 85 -7.96 24.31 0.66
C SER A 85 -7.42 23.38 1.74
N GLU A 86 -7.52 23.71 3.02
CA GLU A 86 -7.02 22.88 4.12
C GLU A 86 -7.88 21.62 4.29
N THR A 87 -9.20 21.78 4.30
CA THR A 87 -10.12 20.63 4.36
C THR A 87 -9.99 19.77 3.10
N GLY A 88 -9.92 20.39 1.93
CA GLY A 88 -9.66 19.69 0.66
C GLY A 88 -8.36 18.88 0.70
N ARG A 89 -7.29 19.42 1.31
CA ARG A 89 -6.01 18.73 1.50
C ARG A 89 -6.17 17.53 2.44
N ARG A 90 -6.80 17.67 3.59
CA ARG A 90 -7.02 16.60 4.57
C ARG A 90 -7.80 15.43 3.96
N ILE A 91 -8.87 15.71 3.21
CA ILE A 91 -9.66 14.71 2.50
C ILE A 91 -8.83 14.00 1.43
N ALA A 92 -8.07 14.73 0.63
CA ALA A 92 -7.24 14.16 -0.42
C ALA A 92 -6.13 13.27 0.18
N GLU A 93 -5.51 13.70 1.28
CA GLU A 93 -4.50 12.94 2.01
C GLU A 93 -5.07 11.63 2.56
N SER A 94 -6.22 11.68 3.24
CA SER A 94 -6.91 10.50 3.74
C SER A 94 -7.24 9.51 2.61
N ARG A 95 -7.71 9.98 1.46
CA ARG A 95 -7.96 9.14 0.27
C ARG A 95 -6.69 8.49 -0.28
N ALA A 96 -5.54 9.19 -0.24
CA ALA A 96 -4.25 8.61 -0.63
C ALA A 96 -3.83 7.51 0.35
N MET A 97 -3.96 7.75 1.67
CA MET A 97 -3.64 6.77 2.71
C MET A 97 -4.51 5.51 2.63
N ILE A 98 -5.81 5.65 2.37
CA ILE A 98 -6.72 4.51 2.15
C ILE A 98 -6.20 3.62 1.00
N LYS A 99 -5.81 4.22 -0.12
CA LYS A 99 -5.27 3.46 -1.26
C LYS A 99 -3.98 2.72 -0.90
N LEU A 100 -3.07 3.37 -0.17
CA LEU A 100 -1.84 2.76 0.30
C LEU A 100 -2.14 1.54 1.20
N TYR A 101 -2.94 1.73 2.25
CA TYR A 101 -3.22 0.66 3.20
C TYR A 101 -3.90 -0.53 2.52
N LYS A 102 -4.84 -0.24 1.60
CA LYS A 102 -5.49 -1.26 0.78
C LYS A 102 -4.50 -2.00 -0.13
N PHE A 103 -3.55 -1.29 -0.73
CA PHE A 103 -2.51 -1.92 -1.56
C PHE A 103 -1.65 -2.90 -0.75
N VAL A 104 -1.11 -2.46 0.40
CA VAL A 104 -0.25 -3.31 1.25
C VAL A 104 -1.03 -4.51 1.81
N HIS A 105 -2.30 -4.30 2.21
CA HIS A 105 -3.18 -5.38 2.64
C HIS A 105 -3.38 -6.41 1.51
N ASN A 106 -3.75 -5.97 0.32
CA ASN A 106 -4.01 -6.84 -0.84
C ASN A 106 -2.74 -7.59 -1.28
N LEU A 107 -1.58 -6.93 -1.26
CA LEU A 107 -0.29 -7.58 -1.55
C LEU A 107 -0.02 -8.71 -0.56
N SER A 108 -0.15 -8.42 0.74
CA SER A 108 0.06 -9.42 1.80
C SER A 108 -0.92 -10.59 1.68
N GLU A 109 -2.19 -10.32 1.36
CA GLU A 109 -3.22 -11.36 1.17
C GLU A 109 -2.92 -12.25 -0.05
N ARG A 110 -2.47 -11.66 -1.17
CA ARG A 110 -2.07 -12.40 -2.38
C ARG A 110 -0.87 -13.30 -2.10
N LEU A 111 0.14 -12.75 -1.43
CA LEU A 111 1.32 -13.53 -1.04
C LEU A 111 0.93 -14.70 -0.13
N MET A 112 0.06 -14.48 0.85
CA MET A 112 -0.43 -15.57 1.70
C MET A 112 -1.15 -16.65 0.89
N LYS A 113 -2.03 -16.28 -0.04
CA LYS A 113 -2.76 -17.23 -0.87
C LYS A 113 -1.84 -18.09 -1.72
N GLU A 114 -0.85 -17.49 -2.37
CA GLU A 114 0.14 -18.23 -3.17
C GLU A 114 1.04 -19.09 -2.27
N TYR A 115 1.45 -18.59 -1.11
CA TYR A 115 2.23 -19.35 -0.13
C TYR A 115 1.49 -20.57 0.39
N TYR A 116 0.21 -20.40 0.76
CA TYR A 116 -0.61 -21.53 1.20
C TYR A 116 -0.90 -22.51 0.05
N GLY A 117 -1.12 -22.01 -1.17
CA GLY A 117 -1.26 -22.84 -2.36
C GLY A 117 -0.03 -23.70 -2.62
N ILE A 118 1.17 -23.12 -2.48
CA ILE A 118 2.44 -23.86 -2.59
C ILE A 118 2.60 -24.86 -1.45
N LEU A 119 2.26 -24.48 -0.21
CA LEU A 119 2.39 -25.36 0.97
C LEU A 119 1.44 -26.56 0.93
N TYR A 120 0.27 -26.41 0.34
CA TYR A 120 -0.75 -27.48 0.31
C TYR A 120 -0.84 -28.22 -1.03
N GLY A 121 -0.17 -27.72 -2.09
CA GLY A 121 -0.37 -28.19 -3.46
C GLY A 121 0.64 -29.18 -4.03
N ASN A 122 1.88 -29.26 -3.53
CA ASN A 122 2.95 -30.09 -4.13
C ASN A 122 3.82 -30.78 -3.07
N ALA A 123 3.81 -32.11 -3.09
CA ALA A 123 4.64 -32.95 -2.19
C ALA A 123 6.17 -32.81 -2.41
N GLU A 124 6.63 -32.26 -3.55
CA GLU A 124 8.06 -32.04 -3.83
C GLU A 124 8.68 -30.88 -3.05
N PHE A 125 7.86 -30.01 -2.46
CA PHE A 125 8.30 -28.85 -1.67
C PHE A 125 8.48 -29.14 -0.17
N ASP A 126 8.31 -30.39 0.27
CA ASP A 126 8.42 -30.75 1.70
C ASP A 126 9.83 -30.48 2.28
N ILE A 127 10.87 -30.46 1.47
CA ILE A 127 12.26 -30.22 1.91
C ILE A 127 12.53 -28.72 2.20
N ILE A 128 11.85 -27.81 1.49
CA ILE A 128 11.95 -26.35 1.75
C ILE A 128 11.07 -25.97 2.94
N ARG A 129 10.11 -26.80 3.29
CA ARG A 129 9.07 -26.61 4.29
C ARG A 129 9.58 -26.52 5.73
N GLU A 130 10.65 -27.24 6.09
CA GLU A 130 11.09 -27.33 7.47
C GLU A 130 11.99 -26.19 7.94
N SER A 131 12.70 -25.49 7.05
CA SER A 131 13.70 -24.51 7.45
C SER A 131 13.35 -23.02 7.23
N HIS A 132 12.32 -22.69 6.42
CA HIS A 132 12.08 -21.30 6.01
C HIS A 132 10.62 -20.80 6.12
N THR A 133 9.67 -21.60 6.57
CA THR A 133 8.24 -21.38 6.30
C THR A 133 7.45 -20.66 7.38
N GLU A 134 7.84 -20.68 8.64
CA GLU A 134 7.06 -20.03 9.69
C GLU A 134 7.25 -18.52 9.74
N ALA A 135 8.48 -18.03 9.65
CA ALA A 135 8.77 -16.60 9.74
C ALA A 135 8.13 -15.73 8.63
N PRO A 136 8.12 -16.12 7.33
CA PRO A 136 7.40 -15.38 6.31
C PRO A 136 5.89 -15.38 6.51
N LYS A 137 5.31 -16.50 6.97
CA LYS A 137 3.88 -16.66 7.22
C LYS A 137 3.39 -15.69 8.28
N ASP A 138 4.04 -15.66 9.44
CA ASP A 138 3.71 -14.75 10.53
C ASP A 138 3.89 -13.29 10.11
N CYS A 139 4.96 -12.99 9.36
CA CYS A 139 5.20 -11.67 8.82
C CYS A 139 4.06 -11.21 7.90
N LEU A 140 3.60 -12.07 6.98
CA LEU A 140 2.52 -11.76 6.06
C LEU A 140 1.18 -11.59 6.77
N TYR A 141 0.88 -12.50 7.69
CA TYR A 141 -0.35 -12.45 8.48
C TYR A 141 -0.43 -11.16 9.33
N LEU A 142 0.62 -10.85 10.08
CA LEU A 142 0.69 -9.63 10.88
C LEU A 142 0.63 -8.37 10.02
N THR A 143 1.25 -8.39 8.83
CA THR A 143 1.16 -7.28 7.88
C THR A 143 -0.27 -7.11 7.37
N CYS A 144 -0.91 -8.20 6.95
CA CYS A 144 -2.28 -8.19 6.47
C CYS A 144 -3.26 -7.63 7.51
N GLN A 145 -3.18 -8.11 8.76
CA GLN A 145 -4.02 -7.61 9.85
C GLN A 145 -3.78 -6.12 10.13
N LYS A 146 -2.53 -5.71 10.33
CA LYS A 146 -2.17 -4.32 10.62
C LYS A 146 -2.71 -3.36 9.55
N TYR A 147 -2.48 -3.66 8.28
CA TYR A 147 -2.89 -2.74 7.20
C TYR A 147 -4.39 -2.77 6.95
N ARG A 148 -5.08 -3.87 7.27
CA ARG A 148 -6.54 -3.91 7.32
C ARG A 148 -7.09 -2.97 8.40
N GLU A 149 -6.53 -3.01 9.59
CA GLU A 149 -6.95 -2.14 10.70
C GLU A 149 -6.70 -0.66 10.38
N LEU A 150 -5.52 -0.33 9.83
CA LEU A 150 -5.18 1.02 9.40
C LEU A 150 -6.13 1.50 8.29
N TRP A 151 -6.45 0.65 7.33
CA TRP A 151 -7.41 0.97 6.28
C TRP A 151 -8.79 1.27 6.83
N ILE A 152 -9.33 0.43 7.72
CA ILE A 152 -10.64 0.63 8.34
C ILE A 152 -10.65 1.94 9.16
N LYS A 153 -9.61 2.17 9.97
CA LYS A 153 -9.46 3.38 10.77
C LYS A 153 -9.44 4.64 9.91
N GLU A 154 -8.73 4.59 8.78
CA GLU A 154 -8.65 5.73 7.86
C GLU A 154 -9.97 5.97 7.12
N CYS A 155 -10.72 4.91 6.77
CA CYS A 155 -12.07 5.06 6.23
C CYS A 155 -13.02 5.76 7.23
N HIS A 156 -12.96 5.44 8.52
CA HIS A 156 -13.74 6.12 9.56
C HIS A 156 -13.29 7.58 9.74
N HIS A 157 -11.98 7.84 9.66
CA HIS A 157 -11.47 9.22 9.71
C HIS A 157 -11.99 10.05 8.54
N LEU A 158 -11.92 9.51 7.32
CA LEU A 158 -12.48 10.17 6.14
C LEU A 158 -13.99 10.45 6.29
N GLY A 159 -14.75 9.49 6.83
CA GLY A 159 -16.18 9.67 7.10
C GLY A 159 -16.46 10.90 7.98
N LYS A 160 -15.70 11.04 9.08
CA LYS A 160 -15.83 12.21 9.98
C LYS A 160 -15.46 13.52 9.29
N LEU A 161 -14.39 13.55 8.47
CA LEU A 161 -14.01 14.74 7.72
C LEU A 161 -15.10 15.19 6.75
N LEU A 162 -15.83 14.25 6.15
CA LEU A 162 -16.93 14.55 5.23
C LEU A 162 -18.21 15.01 5.95
N GLU A 163 -18.42 14.58 7.21
CA GLU A 163 -19.54 15.04 8.06
C GLU A 163 -19.30 16.46 8.58
N GLU A 164 -18.03 16.83 8.87
CA GLU A 164 -17.65 18.18 9.32
C GLU A 164 -17.85 19.26 8.24
N GLU A 165 -17.99 18.86 6.96
CA GLU A 165 -18.21 19.79 5.83
C GLU A 165 -19.68 20.03 5.48
N GLN A 166 -20.63 19.30 6.09
CA GLN A 166 -22.07 19.47 5.88
C GLN A 166 -22.67 20.45 6.90
#